data_892d3014dfbe457082caeed1c290bc79
#
_entry.id   892d3014dfbe457082caeed1c290bc79
#
_cell.length_a   1.000
_cell.length_b   1.000
_cell.length_c   1.000
_cell.angle_alpha   90.00
_cell.angle_beta   90.00
_cell.angle_gamma   90.00
#
_symmetry.space_group_name_H-M   'P 1'
#
loop_
_entity.id
_entity.type
_entity.pdbx_description
1 polymer ?
#
loop_
_entity_poly.entity_id
_entity_poly.type
_entity_poly.pdbx_seq_one_letter_code
_entity_poly.pdbx_strand_id
1 'polypeptide(L)'
;SILLFSNWRHVNRQSSIANLCLTAFIAALLFAPLGWFFWNHLDLLWLRPAQIAVGSEPSSAANVTMWNEAWATAKMFGPFGNPGDLDPRRNLPGQAALDLFLALGFYIGLLVALWRIRHPAYSIPIVGLVGLLLPGILSEYAPHFHRVLGAAAPVAIFCGVGFDWLWRFCTNWRAGQLALLRWATVLLL
;
A
#
# COMPACT_ATOMS: atom_id res chain seq x y z
N SER A 1 -20.86 -16.69 5.92
CA SER A 1 -19.52 -16.03 5.96
C SER A 1 -19.00 -15.71 7.37
N ILE A 2 -19.79 -15.95 8.43
CA ILE A 2 -19.38 -15.67 9.83
C ILE A 2 -18.52 -16.82 10.43
N LEU A 3 -18.58 -18.01 9.87
CA LEU A 3 -17.90 -19.19 10.39
C LEU A 3 -16.39 -19.23 10.16
N LEU A 4 -15.85 -18.50 9.18
CA LEU A 4 -14.41 -18.47 8.90
C LEU A 4 -13.62 -17.62 9.92
N PHE A 5 -14.22 -16.64 10.58
CA PHE A 5 -13.54 -15.80 11.58
C PHE A 5 -13.58 -16.35 13.01
N SER A 6 -14.47 -17.31 13.29
CA SER A 6 -14.61 -17.93 14.62
C SER A 6 -13.44 -18.85 14.97
N ASN A 7 -12.78 -19.43 13.98
CA ASN A 7 -11.73 -20.45 14.20
C ASN A 7 -10.33 -19.86 14.44
N TRP A 8 -10.15 -18.54 14.33
CA TRP A 8 -8.84 -17.90 14.56
C TRP A 8 -8.45 -17.83 16.05
N ARG A 9 -9.36 -18.05 16.97
CA ARG A 9 -9.08 -17.99 18.41
C ARG A 9 -8.35 -19.24 18.96
N HIS A 10 -8.26 -20.31 18.20
CA HIS A 10 -7.59 -21.56 18.58
C HIS A 10 -6.30 -21.84 17.80
N VAL A 11 -5.72 -20.86 17.15
CA VAL A 11 -4.37 -21.01 16.59
C VAL A 11 -3.42 -21.18 17.77
N ASN A 12 -2.96 -22.42 17.98
CA ASN A 12 -2.03 -22.74 19.03
C ASN A 12 -0.78 -21.85 18.86
N ARG A 13 -0.53 -20.94 19.81
CA ARG A 13 0.58 -19.99 19.77
C ARG A 13 1.92 -20.68 19.52
N GLN A 14 2.12 -21.88 20.08
CA GLN A 14 3.34 -22.65 19.89
C GLN A 14 3.52 -23.11 18.44
N SER A 15 2.46 -23.59 17.79
CA SER A 15 2.54 -24.00 16.38
C SER A 15 2.78 -22.80 15.45
N SER A 16 2.22 -21.63 15.77
CA SER A 16 2.46 -20.41 14.99
C SER A 16 3.89 -19.91 15.09
N ILE A 17 4.49 -19.94 16.28
CA ILE A 17 5.89 -19.58 16.49
C ILE A 17 6.80 -20.59 15.79
N ALA A 18 6.54 -21.89 15.93
CA ALA A 18 7.32 -22.92 15.26
C ALA A 18 7.29 -22.78 13.74
N ASN A 19 6.11 -22.51 13.16
CA ASN A 19 5.96 -22.27 11.72
C ASN A 19 6.68 -20.99 11.28
N LEU A 20 6.64 -19.93 12.06
CA LEU A 20 7.37 -18.69 11.78
C LEU A 20 8.89 -18.93 11.80
N CYS A 21 9.39 -19.62 12.83
CA CYS A 21 10.80 -19.98 12.93
C CYS A 21 11.25 -20.88 11.76
N LEU A 22 10.44 -21.87 11.40
CA LEU A 22 10.72 -22.73 10.25
C LEU A 22 10.75 -21.95 8.95
N THR A 23 9.79 -21.05 8.73
CA THR A 23 9.76 -20.18 7.54
C THR A 23 10.98 -19.28 7.49
N ALA A 24 11.34 -18.64 8.61
CA ALA A 24 12.54 -17.81 8.71
C ALA A 24 13.82 -18.61 8.46
N PHE A 25 13.91 -19.83 8.98
CA PHE A 25 15.05 -20.72 8.76
C PHE A 25 15.19 -21.12 7.29
N ILE A 26 14.10 -21.54 6.65
CA ILE A 26 14.08 -21.89 5.22
C ILE A 26 14.47 -20.66 4.37
N ALA A 27 13.91 -19.50 4.67
CA ALA A 27 14.25 -18.26 3.99
C ALA A 27 15.75 -17.95 4.15
N ALA A 28 16.29 -18.03 5.36
CA ALA A 28 17.71 -17.80 5.61
C ALA A 28 18.60 -18.79 4.83
N LEU A 29 18.21 -20.07 4.77
CA LEU A 29 18.93 -21.09 4.03
C LEU A 29 18.94 -20.83 2.53
N LEU A 30 17.80 -20.41 1.97
CA LEU A 30 17.68 -20.06 0.55
C LEU A 30 18.49 -18.79 0.19
N PHE A 31 18.55 -17.83 1.10
CA PHE A 31 19.30 -16.58 0.89
C PHE A 31 20.77 -16.69 1.30
N ALA A 32 21.19 -17.77 1.98
CA ALA A 32 22.57 -17.93 2.46
C ALA A 32 23.63 -17.79 1.37
N PRO A 33 23.48 -18.38 0.15
CA PRO A 33 24.48 -18.21 -0.92
C PRO A 33 24.62 -16.76 -1.35
N LEU A 34 23.50 -16.04 -1.47
CA LEU A 34 23.48 -14.63 -1.84
C LEU A 34 24.08 -13.76 -0.72
N GLY A 35 23.73 -14.06 0.54
CA GLY A 35 24.29 -13.40 1.71
C GLY A 35 25.82 -13.58 1.79
N TRP A 36 26.31 -14.80 1.55
CA TRP A 36 27.72 -15.08 1.50
C TRP A 36 28.45 -14.34 0.37
N PHE A 37 27.84 -14.28 -0.81
CA PHE A 37 28.37 -13.52 -1.93
C PHE A 37 28.54 -12.05 -1.56
N PHE A 38 27.50 -11.41 -1.05
CA PHE A 38 27.54 -9.99 -0.68
C PHE A 38 28.43 -9.72 0.53
N TRP A 39 28.58 -10.68 1.45
CA TRP A 39 29.51 -10.54 2.56
C TRP A 39 30.98 -10.38 2.07
N ASN A 40 31.31 -11.07 1.00
CA ASN A 40 32.64 -10.99 0.37
C ASN A 40 32.76 -9.83 -0.65
N HIS A 41 31.63 -9.19 -1.02
CA HIS A 41 31.58 -8.10 -2.01
C HIS A 41 30.67 -6.98 -1.52
N LEU A 42 31.03 -6.40 -0.36
CA LEU A 42 30.24 -5.31 0.24
C LEU A 42 30.20 -4.06 -0.64
N ASP A 43 31.21 -3.84 -1.45
CA ASP A 43 31.25 -2.80 -2.48
C ASP A 43 30.09 -2.93 -3.47
N LEU A 44 29.80 -4.14 -3.94
CA LEU A 44 28.69 -4.40 -4.86
C LEU A 44 27.33 -4.25 -4.17
N LEU A 45 27.24 -4.62 -2.89
CA LEU A 45 26.01 -4.46 -2.12
C LEU A 45 25.60 -2.99 -2.02
N TRP A 46 26.56 -2.10 -1.77
CA TRP A 46 26.32 -0.68 -1.59
C TRP A 46 26.37 0.14 -2.88
N LEU A 47 26.94 -0.40 -3.96
CA LEU A 47 27.09 0.31 -5.23
C LEU A 47 25.77 0.85 -5.77
N ARG A 48 24.74 0.01 -5.86
CA ARG A 48 23.43 0.41 -6.39
C ARG A 48 22.66 1.36 -5.48
N PRO A 49 22.52 1.08 -4.17
CA PRO A 49 21.92 2.05 -3.25
C PRO A 49 22.62 3.41 -3.28
N ALA A 50 23.96 3.43 -3.32
CA ALA A 50 24.72 4.67 -3.38
C ALA A 50 24.52 5.46 -4.67
N GLN A 51 24.27 4.79 -5.80
CA GLN A 51 24.04 5.45 -7.10
C GLN A 51 22.63 6.03 -7.25
N ILE A 52 21.64 5.50 -6.53
CA ILE A 52 20.22 5.85 -6.72
C ILE A 52 19.59 6.53 -5.51
N ALA A 53 20.33 6.68 -4.42
CA ALA A 53 19.84 7.33 -3.21
C ALA A 53 19.63 8.84 -3.47
N VAL A 54 18.64 9.40 -2.81
CA VAL A 54 18.38 10.85 -2.84
C VAL A 54 19.64 11.62 -2.47
N GLY A 55 20.07 12.52 -3.34
CA GLY A 55 21.28 13.34 -3.14
C GLY A 55 22.58 12.67 -3.57
N SER A 56 22.54 11.54 -4.30
CA SER A 56 23.76 10.86 -4.79
C SER A 56 24.42 11.61 -5.96
N GLU A 57 23.66 12.37 -6.73
CA GLU A 57 24.17 13.16 -7.87
C GLU A 57 24.42 14.62 -7.47
N PRO A 58 25.62 15.17 -7.68
CA PRO A 58 25.94 16.57 -7.36
C PRO A 58 25.17 17.57 -8.23
N SER A 59 24.60 17.13 -9.36
CA SER A 59 23.84 17.95 -10.30
C SER A 59 22.33 17.92 -10.07
N SER A 60 21.83 17.03 -9.23
CA SER A 60 20.42 17.05 -8.87
C SER A 60 20.13 18.34 -8.13
N ALA A 61 19.19 19.11 -8.69
CA ALA A 61 18.84 20.45 -8.24
C ALA A 61 18.84 20.53 -6.71
N ALA A 62 19.44 21.57 -6.16
CA ALA A 62 19.72 21.81 -4.74
C ALA A 62 18.53 21.68 -3.76
N ASN A 63 17.37 21.21 -4.23
CA ASN A 63 16.11 21.10 -3.51
C ASN A 63 15.48 19.69 -3.53
N VAL A 64 16.18 18.65 -3.98
CA VAL A 64 15.65 17.28 -3.91
C VAL A 64 15.79 16.80 -2.48
N THR A 65 14.73 16.93 -1.72
CA THR A 65 14.66 16.45 -0.35
C THR A 65 13.84 15.17 -0.30
N MET A 66 14.13 14.29 0.64
CA MET A 66 13.34 13.07 0.91
C MET A 66 11.84 13.37 1.06
N TRP A 67 11.49 14.56 1.57
CA TRP A 67 10.11 15.00 1.68
C TRP A 67 9.46 15.24 0.33
N ASN A 68 10.18 15.86 -0.61
CA ASN A 68 9.67 16.10 -1.98
C ASN A 68 9.43 14.78 -2.71
N GLU A 69 10.33 13.81 -2.56
CA GLU A 69 10.20 12.48 -3.14
C GLU A 69 9.04 11.69 -2.50
N ALA A 70 8.88 11.76 -1.18
CA ALA A 70 7.75 11.17 -0.48
C ALA A 70 6.42 11.77 -0.94
N TRP A 71 6.37 13.09 -1.11
CA TRP A 71 5.19 13.79 -1.58
C TRP A 71 4.87 13.48 -3.04
N ALA A 72 5.89 13.42 -3.90
CA ALA A 72 5.74 13.00 -5.30
C ALA A 72 5.20 11.57 -5.40
N THR A 73 5.76 10.65 -4.60
CA THR A 73 5.30 9.26 -4.51
C THR A 73 3.86 9.17 -4.00
N ALA A 74 3.47 9.96 -3.00
CA ALA A 74 2.10 9.97 -2.48
C ALA A 74 1.10 10.47 -3.53
N LYS A 75 1.46 11.49 -4.29
CA LYS A 75 0.60 12.06 -5.35
C LYS A 75 0.37 11.12 -6.55
N MET A 76 1.20 10.09 -6.74
CA MET A 76 1.04 9.18 -7.88
C MET A 76 -0.27 8.38 -7.86
N PHE A 77 -0.90 8.23 -6.69
CA PHE A 77 -2.14 7.46 -6.52
C PHE A 77 -3.42 8.20 -6.88
N GLY A 78 -3.34 9.42 -7.38
CA GLY A 78 -4.57 10.17 -7.64
C GLY A 78 -4.45 11.31 -8.63
N PRO A 79 -5.58 11.97 -8.92
CA PRO A 79 -5.68 13.03 -9.92
C PRO A 79 -5.08 14.36 -9.46
N PHE A 80 -4.28 14.38 -8.40
CA PHE A 80 -3.81 15.60 -7.73
C PHE A 80 -2.59 16.26 -8.38
N GLY A 81 -2.51 16.26 -9.72
CA GLY A 81 -1.59 17.12 -10.44
C GLY A 81 -0.14 16.66 -10.50
N ASN A 82 0.15 15.41 -10.20
CA ASN A 82 1.46 14.83 -10.50
C ASN A 82 1.34 13.95 -11.74
N PRO A 83 2.18 14.18 -12.78
CA PRO A 83 2.15 13.40 -14.01
C PRO A 83 2.52 11.93 -13.87
N GLY A 84 2.76 11.42 -12.66
CA GLY A 84 3.22 10.06 -12.47
C GLY A 84 4.65 9.83 -12.95
N ASP A 85 5.01 8.59 -13.22
CA ASP A 85 6.33 8.25 -13.78
C ASP A 85 6.41 8.72 -15.24
N LEU A 86 7.39 9.57 -15.53
CA LEU A 86 7.58 10.15 -16.86
C LEU A 86 8.34 9.23 -17.83
N ASP A 87 8.90 8.11 -17.36
CA ASP A 87 9.63 7.18 -18.22
C ASP A 87 8.65 6.34 -19.07
N PRO A 88 8.65 6.51 -20.40
CA PRO A 88 7.74 5.80 -21.29
C PRO A 88 7.92 4.28 -21.32
N ARG A 89 9.03 3.78 -20.77
CA ARG A 89 9.28 2.33 -20.63
C ARG A 89 8.51 1.71 -19.45
N ARG A 90 7.98 2.51 -18.54
CA ARG A 90 7.38 2.05 -17.28
C ARG A 90 5.92 2.41 -17.17
N ASN A 91 5.52 3.49 -17.81
CA ASN A 91 4.16 3.99 -17.79
C ASN A 91 3.88 4.87 -19.02
N LEU A 92 2.61 5.13 -19.30
CA LEU A 92 2.25 6.23 -20.19
C LEU A 92 2.61 7.56 -19.49
N PRO A 93 3.53 8.35 -20.06
CA PRO A 93 3.97 9.60 -19.43
C PRO A 93 2.79 10.49 -19.08
N GLY A 94 2.77 10.99 -17.85
CA GLY A 94 1.68 11.85 -17.39
C GLY A 94 0.45 11.13 -16.83
N GLN A 95 0.45 9.80 -16.79
CA GLN A 95 -0.64 9.03 -16.18
C GLN A 95 -0.39 8.74 -14.71
N ALA A 96 -1.41 8.96 -13.89
CA ALA A 96 -1.39 8.52 -12.50
C ALA A 96 -1.39 6.98 -12.41
N ALA A 97 -0.93 6.44 -11.28
CA ALA A 97 -0.94 5.00 -11.02
C ALA A 97 -2.36 4.43 -10.90
N LEU A 98 -3.31 5.24 -10.45
CA LEU A 98 -4.71 4.88 -10.34
C LEU A 98 -5.56 5.85 -11.16
N ASP A 99 -6.54 5.33 -11.88
CA ASP A 99 -7.60 6.16 -12.45
C ASP A 99 -8.49 6.77 -11.35
N LEU A 100 -9.36 7.69 -11.72
CA LEU A 100 -10.22 8.40 -10.77
C LEU A 100 -11.11 7.46 -9.95
N PHE A 101 -11.61 6.40 -10.57
CA PHE A 101 -12.49 5.45 -9.89
C PHE A 101 -11.73 4.60 -8.86
N LEU A 102 -10.59 4.03 -9.26
CA LEU A 102 -9.73 3.27 -8.35
C LEU A 102 -9.13 4.16 -7.26
N ALA A 103 -8.77 5.39 -7.58
CA ALA A 103 -8.27 6.36 -6.60
C ALA A 103 -9.32 6.65 -5.53
N LEU A 104 -10.59 6.82 -5.91
CA LEU A 104 -11.70 6.99 -4.95
C LEU A 104 -11.78 5.81 -3.98
N GLY A 105 -11.79 4.59 -4.50
CA GLY A 105 -11.77 3.37 -3.68
C GLY A 105 -10.56 3.29 -2.77
N PHE A 106 -9.38 3.58 -3.30
CA PHE A 106 -8.13 3.58 -2.55
C PHE A 106 -8.14 4.56 -1.36
N TYR A 107 -8.49 5.83 -1.59
CA TYR A 107 -8.48 6.83 -0.52
C TYR A 107 -9.53 6.56 0.54
N ILE A 108 -10.75 6.16 0.16
CA ILE A 108 -11.77 5.77 1.13
C ILE A 108 -11.31 4.55 1.94
N GLY A 109 -10.75 3.53 1.28
CA GLY A 109 -10.25 2.34 1.97
C GLY A 109 -9.09 2.64 2.90
N LEU A 110 -8.18 3.52 2.49
CA LEU A 110 -7.08 3.98 3.33
C LEU A 110 -7.59 4.73 4.57
N LEU A 111 -8.57 5.63 4.42
CA LEU A 111 -9.20 6.33 5.55
C LEU A 111 -9.88 5.36 6.50
N VAL A 112 -10.65 4.39 5.99
CA VAL A 112 -11.27 3.34 6.80
C VAL A 112 -10.22 2.51 7.53
N ALA A 113 -9.13 2.16 6.87
CA ALA A 113 -8.04 1.40 7.46
C ALA A 113 -7.31 2.19 8.55
N LEU A 114 -7.03 3.47 8.33
CA LEU A 114 -6.43 4.37 9.33
C LEU A 114 -7.34 4.52 10.56
N TRP A 115 -8.65 4.65 10.36
CA TRP A 115 -9.60 4.71 11.48
C TRP A 115 -9.61 3.41 12.28
N ARG A 116 -9.41 2.26 11.62
CA ARG A 116 -9.39 0.93 12.25
C ARG A 116 -7.97 0.37 12.42
N ILE A 117 -6.95 1.21 12.51
CA ILE A 117 -5.53 0.81 12.50
C ILE A 117 -5.16 -0.18 13.63
N ARG A 118 -5.91 -0.17 14.72
CA ARG A 118 -5.70 -1.12 15.84
C ARG A 118 -6.03 -2.58 15.47
N HIS A 119 -6.75 -2.80 14.39
CA HIS A 119 -7.11 -4.14 13.95
C HIS A 119 -6.06 -4.65 12.95
N PRO A 120 -5.47 -5.86 13.17
CA PRO A 120 -4.39 -6.39 12.32
C PRO A 120 -4.71 -6.47 10.84
N ALA A 121 -5.97 -6.73 10.48
CA ALA A 121 -6.40 -6.78 9.09
C ALA A 121 -6.21 -5.45 8.33
N TYR A 122 -6.12 -4.33 9.04
CA TYR A 122 -5.91 -3.00 8.46
C TYR A 122 -4.47 -2.50 8.68
N SER A 123 -3.88 -2.77 9.85
CA SER A 123 -2.51 -2.31 10.13
C SER A 123 -1.46 -3.02 9.27
N ILE A 124 -1.62 -4.31 8.98
CA ILE A 124 -0.67 -5.05 8.14
C ILE A 124 -0.59 -4.46 6.72
N PRO A 125 -1.71 -4.24 5.99
CA PRO A 125 -1.66 -3.56 4.68
C PRO A 125 -1.10 -2.13 4.75
N ILE A 126 -1.35 -1.36 5.84
CA ILE A 126 -0.78 -0.02 6.00
C ILE A 126 0.74 -0.09 6.10
N VAL A 127 1.27 -0.96 6.99
CA VAL A 127 2.71 -1.17 7.14
C VAL A 127 3.32 -1.68 5.83
N GLY A 128 2.62 -2.60 5.15
CA GLY A 128 3.01 -3.09 3.83
C GLY A 128 3.08 -1.98 2.79
N LEU A 129 2.07 -1.11 2.74
CA LEU A 129 2.05 0.04 1.82
C LEU A 129 3.25 0.94 2.08
N VAL A 130 3.46 1.38 3.32
CA VAL A 130 4.57 2.26 3.68
C VAL A 130 5.91 1.61 3.36
N GLY A 131 6.13 0.36 3.80
CA GLY A 131 7.40 -0.35 3.58
C GLY A 131 7.73 -0.57 2.09
N LEU A 132 6.71 -0.87 1.27
CA LEU A 132 6.88 -1.12 -0.16
C LEU A 132 6.98 0.18 -0.99
N LEU A 133 6.61 1.34 -0.43
CA LEU A 133 6.86 2.65 -1.04
C LEU A 133 8.27 3.19 -0.73
N LEU A 134 8.92 2.72 0.34
CA LEU A 134 10.25 3.20 0.74
C LEU A 134 11.29 3.17 -0.39
N PRO A 135 11.41 2.11 -1.21
CA PRO A 135 12.38 2.11 -2.31
C PRO A 135 12.18 3.24 -3.33
N GLY A 136 10.93 3.67 -3.52
CA GLY A 136 10.61 4.83 -4.36
C GLY A 136 10.95 6.15 -3.68
N ILE A 137 10.59 6.29 -2.41
CA ILE A 137 10.80 7.52 -1.61
C ILE A 137 12.30 7.78 -1.37
N LEU A 138 13.07 6.73 -1.14
CA LEU A 138 14.52 6.83 -0.85
C LEU A 138 15.38 6.96 -2.11
N SER A 139 14.77 6.96 -3.28
CA SER A 139 15.47 7.04 -4.55
C SER A 139 15.17 8.33 -5.28
N GLU A 140 16.13 8.82 -6.05
CA GLU A 140 15.94 9.99 -6.92
C GLU A 140 14.86 9.75 -7.99
N TYR A 141 14.26 10.85 -8.43
CA TYR A 141 13.26 10.87 -9.52
C TYR A 141 11.94 10.18 -9.17
N ALA A 142 11.37 10.43 -8.01
CA ALA A 142 10.02 9.99 -7.70
C ALA A 142 8.96 10.76 -8.53
N PRO A 143 7.85 10.11 -8.87
CA PRO A 143 7.48 8.73 -8.59
C PRO A 143 8.13 7.73 -9.55
N HIS A 144 8.59 6.59 -9.04
CA HIS A 144 9.26 5.57 -9.82
C HIS A 144 8.47 4.24 -9.75
N PHE A 145 7.60 4.00 -10.69
CA PHE A 145 6.62 2.90 -10.64
C PHE A 145 7.25 1.51 -10.47
N HIS A 146 8.37 1.22 -11.14
CA HIS A 146 9.06 -0.07 -10.96
C HIS A 146 9.53 -0.32 -9.53
N ARG A 147 9.99 0.72 -8.83
CA ARG A 147 10.50 0.58 -7.46
C ARG A 147 9.40 0.40 -6.43
N VAL A 148 8.19 0.86 -6.76
CA VAL A 148 7.02 0.78 -5.88
C VAL A 148 6.00 -0.28 -6.33
N LEU A 149 6.32 -1.10 -7.31
CA LEU A 149 5.41 -2.12 -7.85
C LEU A 149 4.90 -3.08 -6.75
N GLY A 150 5.71 -3.38 -5.75
CA GLY A 150 5.29 -4.18 -4.60
C GLY A 150 4.11 -3.61 -3.84
N ALA A 151 3.92 -2.28 -3.87
CA ALA A 151 2.80 -1.61 -3.23
C ALA A 151 1.44 -1.87 -3.93
N ALA A 152 1.43 -2.48 -5.12
CA ALA A 152 0.19 -2.81 -5.83
C ALA A 152 -0.74 -3.71 -5.01
N ALA A 153 -0.18 -4.67 -4.24
CA ALA A 153 -0.97 -5.56 -3.40
C ALA A 153 -1.73 -4.82 -2.29
N PRO A 154 -1.09 -4.04 -1.40
CA PRO A 154 -1.83 -3.27 -0.39
C PRO A 154 -2.74 -2.20 -1.02
N VAL A 155 -2.40 -1.61 -2.16
CA VAL A 155 -3.27 -0.68 -2.89
C VAL A 155 -4.56 -1.36 -3.32
N ALA A 156 -4.48 -2.56 -3.91
CA ALA A 156 -5.67 -3.33 -4.30
C ALA A 156 -6.55 -3.69 -3.09
N ILE A 157 -5.94 -4.02 -1.94
CA ILE A 157 -6.69 -4.26 -0.69
C ILE A 157 -7.46 -3.01 -0.28
N PHE A 158 -6.83 -1.83 -0.29
CA PHE A 158 -7.50 -0.58 0.07
C PHE A 158 -8.61 -0.21 -0.92
N CYS A 159 -8.42 -0.41 -2.23
CA CYS A 159 -9.50 -0.25 -3.20
C CYS A 159 -10.70 -1.14 -2.85
N GLY A 160 -10.46 -2.42 -2.57
CA GLY A 160 -11.52 -3.36 -2.17
C GLY A 160 -12.25 -2.95 -0.89
N VAL A 161 -11.50 -2.54 0.15
CA VAL A 161 -12.07 -2.04 1.41
C VAL A 161 -12.91 -0.78 1.18
N GLY A 162 -12.44 0.13 0.34
CA GLY A 162 -13.15 1.37 0.02
C GLY A 162 -14.45 1.12 -0.73
N PHE A 163 -14.43 0.25 -1.72
CA PHE A 163 -15.64 -0.12 -2.46
C PHE A 163 -16.63 -0.92 -1.61
N ASP A 164 -16.19 -1.82 -0.73
CA ASP A 164 -17.07 -2.49 0.22
C ASP A 164 -17.73 -1.49 1.17
N TRP A 165 -16.97 -0.52 1.67
CA TRP A 165 -17.50 0.54 2.53
C TRP A 165 -18.54 1.40 1.79
N LEU A 166 -18.25 1.83 0.55
CA LEU A 166 -19.18 2.58 -0.29
C LEU A 166 -20.46 1.79 -0.56
N TRP A 167 -20.33 0.52 -0.89
CA TRP A 167 -21.48 -0.36 -1.13
C TRP A 167 -22.39 -0.44 0.10
N ARG A 168 -21.82 -0.68 1.27
CA ARG A 168 -22.58 -0.73 2.54
C ARG A 168 -23.20 0.61 2.86
N PHE A 169 -22.51 1.70 2.63
CA PHE A 169 -23.04 3.04 2.84
C PHE A 169 -24.26 3.30 1.96
N CYS A 170 -24.18 3.01 0.67
CA CYS A 170 -25.29 3.17 -0.28
C CYS A 170 -26.49 2.28 0.04
N THR A 171 -26.24 1.02 0.43
CA THR A 171 -27.33 0.09 0.79
C THR A 171 -28.03 0.50 2.07
N ASN A 172 -27.28 0.92 3.08
CA ASN A 172 -27.85 1.39 4.34
C ASN A 172 -28.64 2.69 4.17
N TRP A 173 -28.16 3.60 3.32
CA TRP A 173 -28.86 4.84 3.02
C TRP A 173 -30.20 4.60 2.36
N ARG A 174 -30.26 3.71 1.35
CA ARG A 174 -31.52 3.31 0.71
C ARG A 174 -32.50 2.68 1.72
N ALA A 175 -32.01 1.83 2.60
CA ALA A 175 -32.84 1.25 3.65
C ALA A 175 -33.39 2.31 4.61
N GLY A 176 -32.59 3.31 4.98
CA GLY A 176 -33.04 4.44 5.80
C GLY A 176 -34.10 5.31 5.14
N GLN A 177 -33.95 5.61 3.84
CA GLN A 177 -34.95 6.37 3.09
C GLN A 177 -36.26 5.61 2.94
N LEU A 178 -36.22 4.31 2.71
CA LEU A 178 -37.42 3.46 2.65
C LEU A 178 -38.12 3.38 4.01
N ALA A 179 -37.35 3.36 5.12
CA ALA A 179 -37.93 3.42 6.47
C ALA A 179 -38.59 4.77 6.72
N LEU A 180 -37.96 5.88 6.36
CA LEU A 180 -38.55 7.22 6.48
C LEU A 180 -39.84 7.39 5.68
N LEU A 181 -39.88 6.89 4.44
CA LEU A 181 -41.07 6.88 3.60
C LEU A 181 -42.21 6.05 4.24
N ARG A 182 -41.88 4.90 4.82
CA ARG A 182 -42.85 4.07 5.56
C ARG A 182 -43.43 4.79 6.76
N TRP A 183 -42.62 5.47 7.56
CA TRP A 183 -43.09 6.27 8.70
C TRP A 183 -43.89 7.47 8.26
N ALA A 184 -43.48 8.14 7.16
CA ALA A 184 -44.29 9.25 6.61
C ALA A 184 -45.68 8.81 6.13
N THR A 185 -45.80 7.63 5.51
CA THR A 185 -47.09 7.07 5.11
C THR A 185 -47.98 6.68 6.30
N VAL A 186 -47.37 6.16 7.39
CA VAL A 186 -48.11 5.82 8.61
C VAL A 186 -48.60 7.06 9.35
N LEU A 187 -47.90 8.19 9.27
CA LEU A 187 -48.29 9.47 9.88
C LEU A 187 -49.36 10.24 9.08
N LEU A 188 -49.56 9.88 7.81
CA LEU A 188 -50.53 10.49 6.89
C LEU A 188 -51.84 9.71 6.81
N LEU A 189 -51.93 8.55 7.43
CA LEU A 189 -53.14 7.72 7.62
C LEU A 189 -53.69 7.86 9.02
#